data_c35e31fe10f254b0ca874a71ce4ee3e3
#
_entry.id   c35e31fe10f254b0ca874a71ce4ee3e3
#
_cell.length_a   1.000
_cell.length_b   1.000
_cell.length_c   1.000
_cell.angle_alpha   90.00
_cell.angle_beta   90.00
_cell.angle_gamma   90.00
#
_symmetry.space_group_name_H-M   'P 1'
#
loop_
_entity.id
_entity.type
_entity.pdbx_description
1 polymer ?
#
loop_
_entity_poly.entity_id
_entity_poly.type
_entity_poly.pdbx_seq_one_letter_code
_entity_poly.pdbx_strand_id
1 'polypeptide(L)'
;LDKKRYEKTEMFKEVQEYDKLRKSDDIIWYLKVKDSGKFNILKSREMTFNDEFDGEKLDTKKWLTNYYWGEKLLKDRYSVESDLQAYTEKENFELRNSVLKINTKPQKVTGKVWSAANGFSNKEFSYTSGLINSGNSFRQKYGVFKAKIKLGDPNAKSAFWMLADKITPHIDICRTSKGKVWSDYFSTKGSTAKTSIGSRYAN
;
A
#
# COMPACT_ATOMS: atom_id res chain seq x y z
N LEU A 1 15.28 35.13 38.13
CA LEU A 1 15.65 33.87 37.49
C LEU A 1 16.87 34.11 36.61
N ASP A 2 17.96 33.35 36.87
CA ASP A 2 19.16 33.45 36.06
C ASP A 2 18.84 32.96 34.62
N LYS A 3 18.97 33.86 33.65
CA LYS A 3 18.68 33.62 32.23
C LYS A 3 19.44 32.41 31.71
N LYS A 4 20.71 32.22 32.09
CA LYS A 4 21.55 31.10 31.71
C LYS A 4 21.05 29.76 32.28
N ARG A 5 20.37 29.78 33.41
CA ARG A 5 19.78 28.57 34.02
C ARG A 5 18.48 28.18 33.31
N TYR A 6 17.67 29.14 32.89
CA TYR A 6 16.48 28.91 32.11
C TYR A 6 16.81 28.33 30.71
N GLU A 7 17.81 28.87 30.03
CA GLU A 7 18.23 28.41 28.69
C GLU A 7 18.72 26.93 28.66
N LYS A 8 19.01 26.36 29.84
CA LYS A 8 19.39 24.92 29.98
C LYS A 8 18.22 23.99 30.28
N THR A 9 17.02 24.51 30.43
CA THR A 9 15.83 23.71 30.77
C THR A 9 15.19 23.11 29.54
N GLU A 10 14.48 21.99 29.73
CA GLU A 10 13.67 21.34 28.69
C GLU A 10 12.58 22.29 28.18
N MET A 11 11.95 23.04 29.10
CA MET A 11 10.95 24.09 28.78
C MET A 11 11.51 25.11 27.78
N PHE A 12 12.76 25.55 27.94
CA PHE A 12 13.36 26.49 26.99
C PHE A 12 13.49 25.89 25.60
N LYS A 13 13.87 24.62 25.49
CA LYS A 13 13.95 23.91 24.19
C LYS A 13 12.57 23.78 23.54
N GLU A 14 11.55 23.41 24.32
CA GLU A 14 10.18 23.33 23.83
C GLU A 14 9.67 24.68 23.31
N VAL A 15 9.96 25.77 24.03
CA VAL A 15 9.61 27.14 23.58
C VAL A 15 10.34 27.51 22.29
N GLN A 16 11.61 27.17 22.17
CA GLN A 16 12.38 27.40 20.94
C GLN A 16 11.82 26.58 19.75
N GLU A 17 11.46 25.34 19.98
CA GLU A 17 10.86 24.50 18.95
C GLU A 17 9.47 25.03 18.55
N TYR A 18 8.64 25.41 19.52
CA TYR A 18 7.34 26.03 19.26
C TYR A 18 7.48 27.31 18.41
N ASP A 19 8.41 28.21 18.80
CA ASP A 19 8.66 29.44 18.06
C ASP A 19 9.18 29.21 16.64
N LYS A 20 9.98 28.15 16.44
CA LYS A 20 10.45 27.75 15.13
C LYS A 20 9.29 27.21 14.29
N LEU A 21 8.48 26.30 14.84
CA LEU A 21 7.31 25.74 14.16
C LEU A 21 6.30 26.80 13.78
N ARG A 22 5.96 27.70 14.72
CA ARG A 22 5.01 28.80 14.49
C ARG A 22 5.41 29.73 13.35
N LYS A 23 6.72 29.87 13.10
CA LYS A 23 7.28 30.72 12.03
C LYS A 23 7.50 29.97 10.73
N SER A 24 7.23 28.64 10.69
CA SER A 24 7.40 27.88 9.45
C SER A 24 6.34 28.25 8.42
N ASP A 25 6.72 28.27 7.17
CA ASP A 25 5.84 28.63 6.05
C ASP A 25 4.59 27.74 6.00
N ASP A 26 4.75 26.45 6.30
CA ASP A 26 3.65 25.47 6.32
C ASP A 26 2.61 25.82 7.39
N ILE A 27 3.02 26.19 8.60
CA ILE A 27 2.11 26.57 9.69
C ILE A 27 1.44 27.90 9.38
N ILE A 28 2.20 28.89 8.91
CA ILE A 28 1.66 30.20 8.51
C ILE A 28 0.61 30.00 7.40
N TRP A 29 0.94 29.21 6.39
CA TRP A 29 0.00 28.90 5.32
C TRP A 29 -1.24 28.17 5.83
N TYR A 30 -1.07 27.13 6.66
CA TYR A 30 -2.17 26.38 7.27
C TYR A 30 -3.11 27.31 8.06
N LEU A 31 -2.56 28.17 8.93
CA LEU A 31 -3.36 29.10 9.71
C LEU A 31 -4.14 30.08 8.83
N LYS A 32 -3.56 30.52 7.72
CA LYS A 32 -4.21 31.40 6.74
C LYS A 32 -5.40 30.75 6.03
N VAL A 33 -5.32 29.44 5.80
CA VAL A 33 -6.32 28.75 4.96
C VAL A 33 -7.27 27.82 5.73
N LYS A 34 -6.98 27.52 7.02
CA LYS A 34 -7.77 26.56 7.82
C LYS A 34 -9.25 26.91 7.93
N ASP A 35 -9.58 28.18 8.02
CA ASP A 35 -10.94 28.70 8.15
C ASP A 35 -11.52 29.21 6.81
N SER A 36 -10.72 29.19 5.75
CA SER A 36 -11.21 29.44 4.39
C SER A 36 -12.00 28.22 3.90
N GLY A 37 -13.03 28.39 3.08
CA GLY A 37 -13.78 27.27 2.50
C GLY A 37 -12.94 26.30 1.65
N LYS A 38 -11.63 26.55 1.50
CA LYS A 38 -10.71 25.78 0.66
C LYS A 38 -10.65 24.27 0.99
N PHE A 39 -10.85 23.91 2.28
CA PHE A 39 -10.83 22.52 2.73
C PHE A 39 -12.21 21.93 3.02
N ASN A 40 -13.31 22.61 2.70
CA ASN A 40 -14.65 22.12 3.04
C ASN A 40 -14.93 20.76 2.43
N ILE A 41 -14.52 20.52 1.19
CA ILE A 41 -14.66 19.21 0.53
C ILE A 41 -13.86 18.12 1.27
N LEU A 42 -12.69 18.45 1.79
CA LEU A 42 -11.89 17.50 2.58
C LEU A 42 -12.48 17.27 3.97
N LYS A 43 -12.99 18.33 4.61
CA LYS A 43 -13.66 18.25 5.92
C LYS A 43 -14.96 17.45 5.86
N SER A 44 -15.66 17.44 4.73
CA SER A 44 -16.89 16.67 4.52
C SER A 44 -16.65 15.18 4.21
N ARG A 45 -15.41 14.76 4.02
CA ARG A 45 -15.07 13.36 3.74
C ARG A 45 -14.94 12.60 5.06
N GLU A 46 -15.62 11.48 5.13
CA GLU A 46 -15.48 10.52 6.21
C GLU A 46 -14.33 9.55 5.89
N MET A 47 -13.50 9.26 6.89
CA MET A 47 -12.48 8.21 6.77
C MET A 47 -13.12 6.86 7.09
N THR A 48 -13.37 6.08 6.06
CA THR A 48 -14.05 4.79 6.16
C THR A 48 -13.10 3.62 6.38
N PHE A 49 -11.84 3.78 6.02
CA PHE A 49 -10.79 2.78 6.21
C PHE A 49 -9.41 3.44 6.26
N ASN A 50 -8.60 3.03 7.22
CA ASN A 50 -7.19 3.41 7.29
C ASN A 50 -6.34 2.31 7.93
N ASP A 51 -5.05 2.33 7.63
CA ASP A 51 -4.03 1.61 8.37
C ASP A 51 -2.70 2.36 8.27
N GLU A 52 -2.17 2.74 9.41
CA GLU A 52 -0.86 3.41 9.53
C GLU A 52 0.27 2.41 9.79
N PHE A 53 -0.07 1.11 9.90
CA PHE A 53 0.87 0.03 10.13
C PHE A 53 1.74 0.23 11.39
N ASP A 54 1.16 0.81 12.43
CA ASP A 54 1.82 1.16 13.70
C ASP A 54 1.90 -0.03 14.69
N GLY A 55 1.25 -1.13 14.38
CA GLY A 55 1.30 -2.37 15.14
C GLY A 55 2.59 -3.17 14.93
N GLU A 56 2.81 -4.16 15.78
CA GLU A 56 3.93 -5.12 15.63
C GLU A 56 3.68 -6.20 14.57
N LYS A 57 2.42 -6.41 14.22
CA LYS A 57 1.95 -7.42 13.25
C LYS A 57 0.86 -6.83 12.37
N LEU A 58 0.72 -7.41 11.19
CA LEU A 58 -0.35 -7.07 10.27
C LEU A 58 -1.71 -7.34 10.93
N ASP A 59 -2.61 -6.37 10.88
CA ASP A 59 -3.96 -6.52 11.39
C ASP A 59 -4.79 -7.45 10.49
N THR A 60 -4.95 -8.69 10.91
CA THR A 60 -5.69 -9.72 10.17
C THR A 60 -7.20 -9.46 10.10
N LYS A 61 -7.73 -8.52 10.88
CA LYS A 61 -9.11 -8.06 10.73
C LYS A 61 -9.26 -7.11 9.55
N LYS A 62 -8.20 -6.42 9.16
CA LYS A 62 -8.16 -5.52 8.00
C LYS A 62 -7.63 -6.20 6.75
N TRP A 63 -6.61 -7.05 6.89
CA TRP A 63 -5.83 -7.56 5.77
C TRP A 63 -5.81 -9.07 5.68
N LEU A 64 -6.08 -9.57 4.48
CA LEU A 64 -5.75 -10.92 4.06
C LEU A 64 -4.37 -10.92 3.39
N THR A 65 -3.62 -12.00 3.57
CA THR A 65 -2.30 -12.21 2.96
C THR A 65 -2.31 -13.18 1.78
N ASN A 66 -3.49 -13.52 1.32
CA ASN A 66 -3.75 -14.33 0.14
C ASN A 66 -4.87 -13.69 -0.69
N TYR A 67 -5.14 -14.20 -1.87
CA TYR A 67 -6.29 -13.74 -2.65
C TYR A 67 -7.59 -14.05 -1.93
N TYR A 68 -8.50 -13.08 -1.80
CA TYR A 68 -9.75 -13.22 -1.04
C TYR A 68 -10.67 -14.33 -1.58
N TRP A 69 -10.60 -14.65 -2.87
CA TRP A 69 -11.37 -15.75 -3.47
C TRP A 69 -10.74 -17.12 -3.24
N GLY A 70 -9.51 -17.17 -2.77
CA GLY A 70 -8.74 -18.40 -2.60
C GLY A 70 -8.66 -18.91 -1.16
N GLU A 71 -9.10 -18.14 -0.18
CA GLU A 71 -8.87 -18.41 1.24
C GLU A 71 -9.27 -19.83 1.67
N LYS A 72 -10.43 -20.31 1.23
CA LYS A 72 -10.94 -21.64 1.62
C LYS A 72 -10.29 -22.79 0.86
N LEU A 73 -9.92 -22.58 -0.40
CA LEU A 73 -9.45 -23.63 -1.30
C LEU A 73 -7.93 -23.66 -1.46
N LEU A 74 -7.29 -22.49 -1.38
CA LEU A 74 -5.92 -22.32 -1.83
C LEU A 74 -4.95 -22.10 -0.68
N LYS A 75 -5.43 -21.56 0.45
CA LYS A 75 -4.61 -21.25 1.62
C LYS A 75 -3.30 -20.56 1.23
N ASP A 76 -2.21 -20.96 1.87
CA ASP A 76 -0.87 -20.45 1.60
C ASP A 76 -0.33 -20.89 0.22
N ARG A 77 0.57 -20.08 -0.35
CA ARG A 77 1.36 -20.37 -1.54
C ARG A 77 0.61 -20.51 -2.86
N TYR A 78 -0.58 -19.92 -2.96
CA TYR A 78 -1.23 -19.79 -4.26
C TYR A 78 -0.68 -18.59 -5.03
N SER A 79 -0.54 -18.76 -6.35
CA SER A 79 -0.23 -17.67 -7.27
C SER A 79 -0.88 -17.91 -8.62
N VAL A 80 -0.86 -16.92 -9.51
CA VAL A 80 -1.29 -17.14 -10.90
C VAL A 80 -0.23 -17.90 -11.68
N GLU A 81 -0.65 -18.64 -12.68
CA GLU A 81 0.23 -19.56 -13.42
C GLU A 81 1.46 -18.88 -14.04
N SER A 82 1.32 -17.62 -14.47
CA SER A 82 2.40 -16.84 -15.08
C SER A 82 3.41 -16.25 -14.08
N ASP A 83 3.13 -16.29 -12.78
CA ASP A 83 4.01 -15.72 -11.77
C ASP A 83 5.26 -16.58 -11.53
N LEU A 84 6.36 -15.92 -11.13
CA LEU A 84 7.60 -16.58 -10.73
C LEU A 84 7.66 -16.83 -9.21
N GLN A 85 6.77 -16.20 -8.45
CA GLN A 85 6.70 -16.26 -6.99
C GLN A 85 5.37 -16.88 -6.53
N ALA A 86 5.43 -17.59 -5.41
CA ALA A 86 4.26 -17.93 -4.60
C ALA A 86 4.10 -16.92 -3.46
N TYR A 87 2.86 -16.64 -3.06
CA TYR A 87 2.58 -15.76 -1.93
C TYR A 87 2.50 -16.54 -0.63
N THR A 88 3.08 -15.97 0.43
CA THR A 88 3.09 -16.56 1.77
C THR A 88 2.27 -15.73 2.75
N GLU A 89 1.76 -16.38 3.81
CA GLU A 89 0.91 -15.70 4.79
C GLU A 89 1.69 -14.76 5.72
N LYS A 90 2.94 -15.07 6.05
CA LYS A 90 3.69 -14.36 7.10
C LYS A 90 5.14 -14.05 6.74
N GLU A 91 5.78 -14.90 5.98
CA GLU A 91 7.25 -14.93 5.82
C GLU A 91 7.81 -13.73 5.04
N ASN A 92 6.95 -13.05 4.28
CA ASN A 92 7.36 -11.97 3.38
C ASN A 92 6.97 -10.58 3.87
N PHE A 93 6.53 -10.45 5.13
CA PHE A 93 6.11 -9.18 5.72
C PHE A 93 6.99 -8.78 6.89
N GLU A 94 7.31 -7.50 6.95
CA GLU A 94 7.97 -6.86 8.09
C GLU A 94 7.21 -5.58 8.44
N LEU A 95 6.83 -5.41 9.70
CA LEU A 95 6.26 -4.16 10.23
C LEU A 95 7.27 -3.51 11.16
N ARG A 96 7.67 -2.30 10.84
CA ARG A 96 8.59 -1.52 11.67
C ARG A 96 8.43 -0.03 11.40
N ASN A 97 8.40 0.77 12.45
CA ASN A 97 8.33 2.24 12.36
C ASN A 97 7.17 2.72 11.47
N SER A 98 5.97 2.18 11.68
CA SER A 98 4.76 2.49 10.90
C SER A 98 4.95 2.26 9.39
N VAL A 99 5.72 1.26 9.03
CA VAL A 99 5.93 0.84 7.64
C VAL A 99 5.70 -0.65 7.51
N LEU A 100 4.80 -1.03 6.61
CA LEU A 100 4.71 -2.40 6.12
C LEU A 100 5.66 -2.57 4.94
N LYS A 101 6.61 -3.47 5.09
CA LYS A 101 7.52 -3.88 4.03
C LYS A 101 7.12 -5.26 3.52
N ILE A 102 6.89 -5.36 2.23
CA ILE A 102 6.63 -6.61 1.53
C ILE A 102 7.91 -7.03 0.79
N ASN A 103 8.45 -8.18 1.14
CA ASN A 103 9.71 -8.68 0.64
C ASN A 103 9.49 -9.79 -0.39
N THR A 104 10.22 -9.74 -1.50
CA THR A 104 10.38 -10.89 -2.39
C THR A 104 11.71 -11.57 -2.08
N LYS A 105 11.69 -12.88 -1.87
CA LYS A 105 12.87 -13.68 -1.49
C LYS A 105 13.13 -14.78 -2.50
N PRO A 106 14.38 -15.01 -2.90
CA PRO A 106 14.75 -16.21 -3.65
C PRO A 106 14.60 -17.43 -2.74
N GLN A 107 13.57 -18.21 -2.98
CA GLN A 107 13.24 -19.38 -2.18
C GLN A 107 12.42 -20.35 -3.04
N LYS A 108 12.92 -21.56 -3.23
CA LYS A 108 12.19 -22.63 -3.93
C LYS A 108 11.08 -23.15 -3.04
N VAL A 109 9.86 -23.12 -3.54
CA VAL A 109 8.68 -23.64 -2.83
C VAL A 109 7.70 -24.24 -3.82
N THR A 110 7.00 -25.27 -3.39
CA THR A 110 5.84 -25.79 -4.10
C THR A 110 4.61 -24.98 -3.71
N GLY A 111 3.90 -24.45 -4.67
CA GLY A 111 2.65 -23.72 -4.48
C GLY A 111 1.57 -24.24 -5.42
N LYS A 112 0.39 -23.62 -5.36
CA LYS A 112 -0.76 -23.95 -6.19
C LYS A 112 -0.99 -22.91 -7.26
N VAL A 113 -1.36 -23.38 -8.44
CA VAL A 113 -1.86 -22.55 -9.55
C VAL A 113 -3.18 -23.12 -10.05
N TRP A 114 -3.92 -22.29 -10.76
CA TRP A 114 -5.12 -22.72 -11.47
C TRP A 114 -4.97 -22.39 -12.96
N SER A 115 -5.35 -23.32 -13.81
CA SER A 115 -5.46 -23.11 -15.24
C SER A 115 -6.80 -23.61 -15.77
N ALA A 116 -7.29 -23.03 -16.87
CA ALA A 116 -8.56 -23.44 -17.48
C ALA A 116 -8.52 -24.88 -18.03
N ALA A 117 -7.35 -25.36 -18.42
CA ALA A 117 -7.17 -26.70 -18.97
C ALA A 117 -7.10 -27.78 -17.90
N ASN A 118 -6.42 -27.52 -16.77
CA ASN A 118 -6.05 -28.55 -15.80
C ASN A 118 -6.67 -28.32 -14.41
N GLY A 119 -7.41 -27.21 -14.20
CA GLY A 119 -7.88 -26.81 -12.88
C GLY A 119 -6.73 -26.47 -11.93
N PHE A 120 -6.84 -26.87 -10.67
CA PHE A 120 -5.78 -26.67 -9.68
C PHE A 120 -4.68 -27.71 -9.83
N SER A 121 -3.44 -27.25 -9.86
CA SER A 121 -2.24 -28.08 -9.91
C SER A 121 -1.12 -27.50 -9.05
N ASN A 122 -0.13 -28.32 -8.73
CA ASN A 122 1.08 -27.88 -8.06
C ASN A 122 2.08 -27.32 -9.06
N LYS A 123 2.79 -26.27 -8.67
CA LYS A 123 3.88 -25.65 -9.42
C LYS A 123 5.05 -25.33 -8.50
N GLU A 124 6.26 -25.57 -8.99
CA GLU A 124 7.49 -25.13 -8.34
C GLU A 124 7.73 -23.66 -8.66
N PHE A 125 7.93 -22.85 -7.60
CA PHE A 125 8.26 -21.45 -7.68
C PHE A 125 9.68 -21.21 -7.22
N SER A 126 10.37 -20.28 -7.86
CA SER A 126 11.74 -19.90 -7.49
C SER A 126 11.80 -18.80 -6.44
N TYR A 127 10.68 -18.14 -6.17
CA TYR A 127 10.60 -17.02 -5.26
C TYR A 127 9.36 -17.13 -4.37
N THR A 128 9.45 -16.49 -3.19
CA THR A 128 8.29 -16.16 -2.37
C THR A 128 8.10 -14.65 -2.32
N SER A 129 6.87 -14.20 -2.16
CA SER A 129 6.52 -12.78 -2.03
C SER A 129 5.30 -12.59 -1.12
N GLY A 130 4.91 -11.34 -0.89
CA GLY A 130 3.72 -10.99 -0.12
C GLY A 130 2.65 -10.31 -0.97
N LEU A 131 1.42 -10.52 -0.57
CA LEU A 131 0.21 -9.90 -1.10
C LEU A 131 -0.69 -9.56 0.07
N ILE A 132 -1.20 -8.33 0.15
CA ILE A 132 -2.27 -7.98 1.10
C ILE A 132 -3.47 -7.43 0.36
N ASN A 133 -4.66 -7.71 0.87
CA ASN A 133 -5.91 -7.11 0.37
C ASN A 133 -6.97 -7.04 1.46
N SER A 134 -7.95 -6.17 1.27
CA SER A 134 -9.09 -5.95 2.18
C SER A 134 -10.36 -6.68 1.74
N GLY A 135 -10.27 -7.65 0.84
CA GLY A 135 -11.43 -8.23 0.16
C GLY A 135 -12.53 -8.78 1.05
N ASN A 136 -12.21 -9.24 2.29
CA ASN A 136 -13.18 -9.75 3.25
C ASN A 136 -13.53 -8.76 4.37
N SER A 137 -12.79 -7.66 4.51
CA SER A 137 -12.94 -6.71 5.60
C SER A 137 -13.54 -5.38 5.16
N PHE A 138 -13.13 -4.89 4.01
CA PHE A 138 -13.53 -3.58 3.54
C PHE A 138 -13.65 -3.53 2.01
N ARG A 139 -14.76 -3.01 1.53
CA ARG A 139 -15.03 -2.76 0.12
C ARG A 139 -15.73 -1.41 -0.05
N GLN A 140 -15.32 -0.64 -1.04
CA GLN A 140 -15.91 0.66 -1.30
C GLN A 140 -15.96 0.92 -2.81
N LYS A 141 -17.12 1.41 -3.29
CA LYS A 141 -17.32 1.69 -4.72
C LYS A 141 -16.85 3.06 -5.15
N TYR A 142 -17.06 4.07 -4.30
CA TYR A 142 -16.70 5.46 -4.59
C TYR A 142 -15.85 6.03 -3.47
N GLY A 143 -15.09 7.06 -3.77
CA GLY A 143 -14.30 7.76 -2.76
C GLY A 143 -12.90 8.09 -3.24
N VAL A 144 -12.04 8.41 -2.29
CA VAL A 144 -10.63 8.70 -2.53
C VAL A 144 -9.80 7.62 -1.85
N PHE A 145 -8.98 6.93 -2.61
CA PHE A 145 -8.05 5.91 -2.14
C PHE A 145 -6.65 6.51 -2.17
N LYS A 146 -5.95 6.48 -1.04
CA LYS A 146 -4.59 7.01 -0.91
C LYS A 146 -3.69 5.97 -0.23
N ALA A 147 -2.50 5.81 -0.75
CA ALA A 147 -1.44 5.08 -0.08
C ALA A 147 -0.11 5.82 -0.28
N LYS A 148 0.74 5.85 0.74
CA LYS A 148 2.13 6.26 0.63
C LYS A 148 2.96 5.02 0.39
N ILE A 149 3.56 4.91 -0.79
CA ILE A 149 4.24 3.69 -1.23
C ILE A 149 5.67 4.05 -1.66
N LYS A 150 6.64 3.27 -1.17
CA LYS A 150 7.97 3.22 -1.74
C LYS A 150 8.06 1.95 -2.58
N LEU A 151 8.18 2.11 -3.89
CA LEU A 151 8.35 0.99 -4.81
C LEU A 151 9.75 0.37 -4.61
N GLY A 152 9.83 -0.94 -4.75
CA GLY A 152 11.08 -1.68 -4.67
C GLY A 152 11.91 -1.58 -5.96
N ASP A 153 12.68 -2.62 -6.27
CA ASP A 153 13.44 -2.72 -7.51
C ASP A 153 12.50 -2.50 -8.72
N PRO A 154 12.81 -1.58 -9.64
CA PRO A 154 11.98 -1.31 -10.81
C PRO A 154 11.82 -2.51 -11.75
N ASN A 155 12.70 -3.50 -11.67
CA ASN A 155 12.58 -4.76 -12.40
C ASN A 155 11.65 -5.78 -11.70
N ALA A 156 11.41 -5.62 -10.40
CA ALA A 156 10.42 -6.39 -9.68
C ALA A 156 9.02 -5.82 -9.93
N LYS A 157 8.00 -6.69 -9.99
CA LYS A 157 6.62 -6.28 -10.18
C LYS A 157 6.00 -5.91 -8.82
N SER A 158 5.92 -4.61 -8.53
CA SER A 158 5.18 -4.08 -7.40
C SER A 158 3.88 -3.45 -7.88
N ALA A 159 2.79 -3.60 -7.13
CA ALA A 159 1.50 -3.02 -7.52
C ALA A 159 0.66 -2.59 -6.32
N PHE A 160 -0.06 -1.47 -6.51
CA PHE A 160 -1.20 -1.06 -5.70
C PHE A 160 -2.42 -1.00 -6.59
N TRP A 161 -3.42 -1.83 -6.29
CA TRP A 161 -4.52 -2.11 -7.20
C TRP A 161 -5.87 -2.25 -6.49
N MET A 162 -6.94 -2.14 -7.26
CA MET A 162 -8.32 -2.36 -6.82
C MET A 162 -9.00 -3.34 -7.77
N LEU A 163 -9.77 -4.26 -7.22
CA LEU A 163 -10.56 -5.23 -7.96
C LEU A 163 -12.04 -5.09 -7.61
N ALA A 164 -12.89 -5.27 -8.60
CA ALA A 164 -14.30 -5.55 -8.37
C ALA A 164 -14.50 -7.01 -7.92
N ASP A 165 -15.69 -7.33 -7.45
CA ASP A 165 -16.05 -8.66 -6.93
C ASP A 165 -15.82 -9.79 -7.95
N LYS A 166 -16.04 -9.51 -9.23
CA LYS A 166 -15.79 -10.43 -10.35
C LYS A 166 -14.46 -10.17 -11.05
N ILE A 167 -13.44 -9.64 -10.30
CA ILE A 167 -12.11 -9.27 -10.79
C ILE A 167 -12.14 -8.01 -11.67
N THR A 168 -13.05 -7.90 -12.59
CA THR A 168 -13.23 -6.71 -13.44
C THR A 168 -14.49 -5.93 -13.06
N PRO A 169 -14.47 -4.58 -13.12
CA PRO A 169 -13.33 -3.74 -13.49
C PRO A 169 -12.15 -3.87 -12.51
N HIS A 170 -10.94 -3.74 -13.06
CA HIS A 170 -9.69 -3.78 -12.31
C HIS A 170 -8.94 -2.46 -12.57
N ILE A 171 -8.39 -1.87 -11.53
CA ILE A 171 -7.59 -0.66 -11.60
C ILE A 171 -6.25 -0.91 -10.95
N ASP A 172 -5.16 -0.85 -11.70
CA ASP A 172 -3.83 -0.67 -11.16
C ASP A 172 -3.63 0.84 -10.91
N ILE A 173 -3.68 1.27 -9.66
CA ILE A 173 -3.41 2.66 -9.30
C ILE A 173 -1.95 2.98 -9.63
N CYS A 174 -1.04 2.08 -9.26
CA CYS A 174 0.32 2.05 -9.77
C CYS A 174 0.84 0.60 -9.83
N ARG A 175 1.64 0.29 -10.83
CA ARG A 175 2.43 -0.93 -10.91
C ARG A 175 3.76 -0.69 -11.60
N THR A 176 4.79 -1.42 -11.18
CA THR A 176 6.08 -1.40 -11.86
C THR A 176 6.14 -2.46 -12.97
N SER A 177 6.72 -2.11 -14.08
CA SER A 177 7.03 -3.03 -15.16
C SER A 177 8.11 -2.45 -16.06
N LYS A 178 9.17 -3.20 -16.34
CA LYS A 178 10.27 -2.81 -17.24
C LYS A 178 10.87 -1.44 -16.87
N GLY A 179 11.14 -1.22 -15.58
CA GLY A 179 11.73 0.02 -15.08
C GLY A 179 10.82 1.25 -15.12
N LYS A 180 9.53 1.08 -15.35
CA LYS A 180 8.54 2.17 -15.42
C LYS A 180 7.39 1.93 -14.46
N VAL A 181 6.74 3.02 -14.05
CA VAL A 181 5.49 2.99 -13.30
C VAL A 181 4.33 3.21 -14.26
N TRP A 182 3.31 2.37 -14.13
CA TRP A 182 2.11 2.38 -14.97
C TRP A 182 0.87 2.54 -14.10
N SER A 183 -0.14 3.18 -14.64
CA SER A 183 -1.52 3.12 -14.16
C SER A 183 -2.38 2.53 -15.25
N ASP A 184 -3.17 1.50 -14.92
CA ASP A 184 -3.97 0.76 -15.89
C ASP A 184 -5.42 0.63 -15.42
N TYR A 185 -6.36 0.67 -16.36
CA TYR A 185 -7.77 0.37 -16.13
C TYR A 185 -8.23 -0.71 -17.08
N PHE A 186 -8.79 -1.78 -16.54
CA PHE A 186 -9.34 -2.90 -17.28
C PHE A 186 -10.85 -2.95 -17.07
N SER A 187 -11.62 -2.69 -18.14
CA SER A 187 -13.06 -2.75 -18.09
C SER A 187 -13.61 -4.17 -18.23
N THR A 188 -14.87 -4.36 -17.84
CA THR A 188 -15.59 -5.62 -18.07
C THR A 188 -15.74 -5.98 -19.55
N LYS A 189 -15.62 -5.01 -20.45
CA LYS A 189 -15.72 -5.18 -21.92
C LYS A 189 -14.36 -5.42 -22.58
N GLY A 190 -13.30 -5.64 -21.80
CA GLY A 190 -11.95 -5.89 -22.33
C GLY A 190 -11.21 -4.64 -22.82
N SER A 191 -11.81 -3.45 -22.74
CA SER A 191 -11.10 -2.19 -23.05
C SER A 191 -10.14 -1.83 -21.92
N THR A 192 -8.94 -1.42 -22.29
CA THR A 192 -7.89 -0.99 -21.37
C THR A 192 -7.52 0.46 -21.64
N ALA A 193 -7.50 1.29 -20.61
CA ALA A 193 -6.78 2.56 -20.63
C ALA A 193 -5.47 2.35 -19.88
N LYS A 194 -4.37 2.80 -20.45
CA LYS A 194 -3.03 2.61 -19.91
C LYS A 194 -2.23 3.90 -20.01
N THR A 195 -1.64 4.30 -18.88
CA THR A 195 -0.83 5.50 -18.81
C THR A 195 0.48 5.21 -18.08
N SER A 196 1.60 5.59 -18.67
CA SER A 196 2.91 5.58 -17.98
C SER A 196 3.05 6.83 -17.12
N ILE A 197 3.33 6.64 -15.84
CA ILE A 197 3.52 7.75 -14.89
C ILE A 197 4.99 8.26 -14.93
N GLY A 198 5.84 7.66 -15.75
CA GLY A 198 7.25 8.05 -15.92
C GLY A 198 8.17 7.59 -14.79
N SER A 199 9.46 7.52 -15.10
CA SER A 199 10.49 7.01 -14.19
C SER A 199 10.86 7.94 -13.03
N ARG A 200 10.44 9.21 -13.02
CA ARG A 200 10.76 10.18 -11.95
C ARG A 200 10.18 9.83 -10.58
N TYR A 201 9.21 8.93 -10.52
CA TYR A 201 8.54 8.52 -9.28
C TYR A 201 8.93 7.10 -8.83
N ALA A 202 9.90 6.48 -9.51
CA ALA A 202 10.37 5.14 -9.18
C ALA A 202 11.61 5.13 -8.24
N ASN A 203 12.06 6.32 -7.79
CA ASN A 203 13.18 6.49 -6.85
C ASN A 203 12.69 6.91 -5.47
#